data_12dc5093364d1ebc0be4d5a101ef09b7
#
_entry.id   12dc5093364d1ebc0be4d5a101ef09b7
#
_cell.length_a   1.000
_cell.length_b   1.000
_cell.length_c   1.000
_cell.angle_alpha   90.00
_cell.angle_beta   90.00
_cell.angle_gamma   90.00
#
_symmetry.space_group_name_H-M   'P 1'
#
loop_
_entity.id
_entity.type
_entity.pdbx_description
1 polymer ?
#
loop_
_entity_poly.entity_id
_entity_poly.type
_entity_poly.pdbx_seq_one_letter_code
_entity_poly.pdbx_strand_id
1 'polypeptide(L)'
;VDGESKPYRSTDPYAAVKGIDFIIDGHSHTVMTKGENGEPIQSTGTAFANIGVIVIDDATKKIESNSLFEIKEDTAKDATVAAAAQKIIDRIDKEYGAVFAKSEVVLNGAKAPNGNRDSETNNGDLITDAMVWKILQDKESLTVDADHVVAVTNGGGIRKAINPGDVTKKNINEVLPF
;
A
#
# COMPACT_ATOMS: atom_id res chain seq x y z
N VAL A 1 -5.95 -11.49 2.01
CA VAL A 1 -6.81 -11.92 3.13
C VAL A 1 -6.15 -13.14 3.76
N ASP A 2 -5.33 -12.89 4.78
CA ASP A 2 -4.46 -13.89 5.39
C ASP A 2 -5.09 -14.36 6.72
N GLY A 3 -6.16 -15.13 6.66
CA GLY A 3 -6.74 -15.76 7.82
C GLY A 3 -6.56 -17.28 7.77
N GLU A 4 -6.44 -17.95 8.91
CA GLU A 4 -6.26 -19.40 9.04
C GLU A 4 -7.43 -20.23 8.50
N SER A 5 -8.62 -19.67 8.36
CA SER A 5 -9.70 -20.26 7.58
C SER A 5 -9.41 -19.97 6.11
N LYS A 6 -9.08 -20.97 5.30
CA LYS A 6 -8.82 -20.86 3.86
C LYS A 6 -9.55 -19.67 3.25
N PRO A 7 -8.87 -18.52 3.05
CA PRO A 7 -9.51 -17.38 2.43
C PRO A 7 -9.89 -17.79 1.01
N TYR A 8 -11.03 -17.33 0.54
CA TYR A 8 -11.36 -17.45 -0.87
C TYR A 8 -10.31 -16.73 -1.69
N ARG A 9 -9.66 -17.45 -2.60
CA ARG A 9 -8.70 -16.87 -3.55
C ARG A 9 -9.46 -16.40 -4.79
N SER A 10 -8.90 -15.46 -5.52
CA SER A 10 -9.45 -15.00 -6.80
C SER A 10 -9.58 -16.15 -7.82
N THR A 11 -8.79 -17.22 -7.68
CA THR A 11 -8.84 -18.42 -8.50
C THR A 11 -9.96 -19.40 -8.13
N ASP A 12 -10.49 -19.35 -6.92
CA ASP A 12 -11.57 -20.26 -6.48
C ASP A 12 -12.86 -20.10 -7.30
N PRO A 13 -13.33 -18.85 -7.63
CA PRO A 13 -14.46 -18.67 -8.54
C PRO A 13 -14.25 -19.28 -9.92
N TYR A 14 -13.03 -19.27 -10.44
CA TYR A 14 -12.74 -19.87 -11.75
C TYR A 14 -12.97 -21.38 -11.76
N ALA A 15 -12.62 -22.07 -10.67
CA ALA A 15 -12.87 -23.50 -10.51
C ALA A 15 -14.36 -23.83 -10.29
N ALA A 16 -15.09 -22.93 -9.61
CA ALA A 16 -16.48 -23.14 -9.21
C ALA A 16 -17.51 -22.73 -10.29
N VAL A 17 -17.16 -21.81 -11.19
CA VAL A 17 -18.07 -21.21 -12.17
C VAL A 17 -17.57 -21.49 -13.59
N LYS A 18 -18.46 -21.92 -14.48
CA LYS A 18 -18.13 -22.09 -15.91
C LYS A 18 -18.35 -20.80 -16.68
N GLY A 19 -17.55 -20.57 -17.73
CA GLY A 19 -17.68 -19.43 -18.64
C GLY A 19 -16.90 -18.19 -18.20
N ILE A 20 -15.95 -18.34 -17.31
CA ILE A 20 -14.95 -17.31 -17.01
C ILE A 20 -13.76 -17.54 -17.93
N ASP A 21 -13.49 -16.61 -18.84
CA ASP A 21 -12.36 -16.69 -19.77
C ASP A 21 -11.07 -16.16 -19.16
N PHE A 22 -11.17 -15.17 -18.26
CA PHE A 22 -10.04 -14.51 -17.65
C PHE A 22 -10.41 -13.79 -16.33
N ILE A 23 -9.44 -13.68 -15.41
CA ILE A 23 -9.59 -12.94 -14.16
C ILE A 23 -8.59 -11.79 -14.13
N ILE A 24 -9.08 -10.57 -13.88
CA ILE A 24 -8.24 -9.43 -13.52
C ILE A 24 -8.32 -9.29 -12.00
N ASP A 25 -7.17 -9.41 -11.33
CA ASP A 25 -7.06 -9.37 -9.87
C ASP A 25 -6.28 -8.16 -9.38
N GLY A 26 -6.36 -7.87 -8.09
CA GLY A 26 -5.68 -6.76 -7.45
C GLY A 26 -5.71 -6.85 -5.92
N HIS A 27 -5.58 -5.70 -5.23
CA HIS A 27 -5.64 -5.52 -3.77
C HIS A 27 -4.50 -6.20 -2.99
N SER A 28 -4.16 -7.45 -3.27
CA SER A 28 -3.09 -8.20 -2.59
C SER A 28 -1.68 -7.73 -2.96
N HIS A 29 -1.56 -6.88 -3.99
CA HIS A 29 -0.27 -6.44 -4.58
C HIS A 29 0.56 -7.60 -5.15
N THR A 30 -0.06 -8.74 -5.43
CA THR A 30 0.62 -9.89 -6.04
C THR A 30 0.99 -9.58 -7.48
N VAL A 31 2.11 -10.11 -7.94
CA VAL A 31 2.53 -10.07 -9.35
C VAL A 31 2.33 -11.46 -9.93
N MET A 32 1.39 -11.62 -10.84
CA MET A 32 1.13 -12.93 -11.47
C MET A 32 0.47 -12.78 -12.84
N THR A 33 0.72 -13.76 -13.70
CA THR A 33 0.06 -13.94 -15.01
C THR A 33 -0.64 -15.30 -15.12
N LYS A 34 -0.61 -16.10 -14.05
CA LYS A 34 -1.16 -17.46 -14.02
C LYS A 34 -1.41 -17.87 -12.57
N GLY A 35 -2.53 -18.52 -12.31
CA GLY A 35 -2.82 -19.13 -11.03
C GLY A 35 -2.03 -20.44 -10.81
N GLU A 36 -2.07 -20.96 -9.58
CA GLU A 36 -1.32 -22.18 -9.18
C GLU A 36 -1.68 -23.41 -10.02
N ASN A 37 -2.94 -23.55 -10.45
CA ASN A 37 -3.41 -24.66 -11.27
C ASN A 37 -3.53 -24.29 -12.76
N GLY A 38 -3.00 -23.14 -13.15
CA GLY A 38 -3.02 -22.70 -14.53
C GLY A 38 -4.18 -21.78 -14.90
N GLU A 39 -4.92 -21.29 -13.91
CA GLU A 39 -6.04 -20.38 -14.13
C GLU A 39 -5.56 -19.11 -14.87
N PRO A 40 -6.33 -18.64 -15.88
CA PRO A 40 -6.00 -17.43 -16.63
C PRO A 40 -6.31 -16.19 -15.78
N ILE A 41 -5.31 -15.70 -15.08
CA ILE A 41 -5.41 -14.55 -14.18
C ILE A 41 -4.25 -13.59 -14.41
N GLN A 42 -4.48 -12.31 -14.15
CA GLN A 42 -3.43 -11.30 -14.11
C GLN A 42 -3.60 -10.39 -12.89
N SER A 43 -2.48 -10.14 -12.21
CA SER A 43 -2.35 -9.11 -11.19
C SER A 43 -0.98 -8.42 -11.37
N THR A 44 -0.97 -7.10 -11.36
CA THR A 44 0.19 -6.28 -11.79
C THR A 44 1.08 -5.81 -10.65
N GLY A 45 0.79 -6.21 -9.42
CA GLY A 45 1.51 -5.73 -8.24
C GLY A 45 0.95 -4.41 -7.71
N THR A 46 1.83 -3.47 -7.42
CA THR A 46 1.47 -2.17 -6.85
C THR A 46 2.39 -1.07 -7.39
N ALA A 47 2.00 0.20 -7.15
CA ALA A 47 2.80 1.39 -7.44
C ALA A 47 3.27 1.49 -8.91
N PHE A 48 2.48 1.00 -9.85
CA PHE A 48 2.82 0.96 -11.28
C PHE A 48 4.11 0.20 -11.61
N ALA A 49 4.51 -0.77 -10.79
CA ALA A 49 5.68 -1.60 -11.09
C ALA A 49 5.52 -2.37 -12.40
N ASN A 50 4.30 -2.73 -12.77
CA ASN A 50 4.02 -3.43 -14.03
C ASN A 50 2.77 -2.88 -14.71
N ILE A 51 2.75 -2.98 -16.05
CA ILE A 51 1.55 -2.84 -16.88
C ILE A 51 1.16 -4.23 -17.37
N GLY A 52 -0.11 -4.61 -17.15
CA GLY A 52 -0.66 -5.85 -17.67
C GLY A 52 -1.06 -5.70 -19.13
N VAL A 53 -0.65 -6.65 -19.96
CA VAL A 53 -0.98 -6.70 -21.39
C VAL A 53 -1.64 -8.04 -21.70
N ILE A 54 -2.88 -7.97 -22.18
CA ILE A 54 -3.64 -9.13 -22.63
C ILE A 54 -3.94 -8.92 -24.11
N VAL A 55 -3.54 -9.89 -24.94
CA VAL A 55 -3.84 -9.90 -26.37
C VAL A 55 -4.95 -10.90 -26.62
N ILE A 56 -6.01 -10.46 -27.28
CA ILE A 56 -7.18 -11.27 -27.61
C ILE A 56 -7.33 -11.28 -29.13
N ASP A 57 -7.43 -12.46 -29.72
CA ASP A 57 -7.80 -12.62 -31.14
C ASP A 57 -9.26 -12.21 -31.35
N ASP A 58 -9.48 -11.22 -32.22
CA ASP A 58 -10.82 -10.65 -32.41
C ASP A 58 -11.78 -11.61 -33.13
N ALA A 59 -11.27 -12.49 -33.95
CA ALA A 59 -12.11 -13.44 -34.72
C ALA A 59 -12.55 -14.63 -33.85
N THR A 60 -11.62 -15.18 -33.05
CA THR A 60 -11.86 -16.38 -32.21
C THR A 60 -12.24 -16.03 -30.78
N LYS A 61 -12.07 -14.78 -30.35
CA LYS A 61 -12.23 -14.28 -28.97
C LYS A 61 -11.37 -15.02 -27.95
N LYS A 62 -10.28 -15.66 -28.39
CA LYS A 62 -9.33 -16.36 -27.52
C LYS A 62 -8.20 -15.45 -27.09
N ILE A 63 -7.73 -15.67 -25.86
CA ILE A 63 -6.55 -15.00 -25.34
C ILE A 63 -5.32 -15.62 -26.00
N GLU A 64 -4.57 -14.81 -26.74
CA GLU A 64 -3.31 -15.20 -27.37
C GLU A 64 -2.12 -15.06 -26.45
N SER A 65 -2.12 -14.00 -25.59
CA SER A 65 -1.06 -13.81 -24.63
C SER A 65 -1.57 -13.04 -23.38
N ASN A 66 -0.91 -13.33 -22.26
CA ASN A 66 -1.08 -12.67 -20.99
C ASN A 66 0.32 -12.39 -20.43
N SER A 67 0.74 -11.14 -20.39
CA SER A 67 2.08 -10.73 -20.03
C SER A 67 2.11 -9.48 -19.17
N LEU A 68 3.22 -9.27 -18.47
CA LEU A 68 3.50 -8.05 -17.72
C LEU A 68 4.66 -7.31 -18.37
N PHE A 69 4.49 -6.01 -18.55
CA PHE A 69 5.56 -5.09 -18.91
C PHE A 69 6.05 -4.39 -17.65
N GLU A 70 7.28 -4.71 -17.23
CA GLU A 70 7.89 -4.10 -16.06
C GLU A 70 8.26 -2.64 -16.34
N ILE A 71 7.84 -1.73 -15.47
CA ILE A 71 8.24 -0.32 -15.49
C ILE A 71 9.53 -0.18 -14.69
N LYS A 72 10.60 0.23 -15.36
CA LYS A 72 11.93 0.45 -14.77
C LYS A 72 12.23 1.93 -14.68
N GLU A 73 13.28 2.28 -13.95
CA GLU A 73 13.71 3.66 -13.78
C GLU A 73 14.05 4.33 -15.13
N ASP A 74 14.63 3.56 -16.05
CA ASP A 74 15.01 3.96 -17.41
C ASP A 74 13.88 3.83 -18.46
N THR A 75 12.69 3.37 -18.06
CA THR A 75 11.53 3.31 -18.96
C THR A 75 11.23 4.69 -19.53
N ALA A 76 11.08 4.75 -20.84
CA ALA A 76 10.79 6.01 -21.56
C ALA A 76 9.51 6.67 -21.03
N LYS A 77 9.60 7.97 -20.80
CA LYS A 77 8.51 8.78 -20.24
C LYS A 77 7.95 9.73 -21.31
N ASP A 78 6.63 9.86 -21.37
CA ASP A 78 6.02 10.95 -22.11
C ASP A 78 6.41 12.29 -21.48
N ALA A 79 6.99 13.18 -22.27
CA ALA A 79 7.54 14.44 -21.76
C ALA A 79 6.46 15.38 -21.18
N THR A 80 5.25 15.35 -21.75
CA THR A 80 4.14 16.20 -21.29
C THR A 80 3.62 15.72 -19.94
N VAL A 81 3.41 14.41 -19.82
CA VAL A 81 2.97 13.78 -18.56
C VAL A 81 4.02 13.92 -17.47
N ALA A 82 5.31 13.71 -17.82
CA ALA A 82 6.42 13.90 -16.88
C ALA A 82 6.51 15.34 -16.34
N ALA A 83 6.36 16.34 -17.22
CA ALA A 83 6.37 17.74 -16.82
C ALA A 83 5.16 18.09 -15.91
N ALA A 84 3.99 17.53 -16.19
CA ALA A 84 2.82 17.72 -15.34
C ALA A 84 3.00 17.06 -13.96
N ALA A 85 3.52 15.84 -13.91
CA ALA A 85 3.84 15.13 -12.67
C ALA A 85 4.89 15.88 -11.84
N GLN A 86 5.95 16.42 -12.49
CA GLN A 86 7.00 17.16 -11.80
C GLN A 86 6.46 18.41 -11.09
N LYS A 87 5.53 19.15 -11.70
CA LYS A 87 4.88 20.30 -11.04
C LYS A 87 4.15 19.93 -9.74
N ILE A 88 3.54 18.73 -9.72
CA ILE A 88 2.87 18.23 -8.53
C ILE A 88 3.90 17.85 -7.46
N ILE A 89 4.98 17.16 -7.85
CA ILE A 89 6.08 16.79 -6.96
C ILE A 89 6.70 18.03 -6.33
N ASP A 90 7.05 19.04 -7.13
CA ASP A 90 7.66 20.28 -6.65
C ASP A 90 6.75 21.01 -5.64
N ARG A 91 5.44 21.02 -5.88
CA ARG A 91 4.47 21.57 -4.94
C ARG A 91 4.43 20.81 -3.63
N ILE A 92 4.41 19.48 -3.69
CA ILE A 92 4.42 18.62 -2.50
C ILE A 92 5.71 18.82 -1.71
N ASP A 93 6.85 18.86 -2.37
CA ASP A 93 8.14 19.04 -1.72
C ASP A 93 8.25 20.41 -1.06
N LYS A 94 7.72 21.46 -1.69
CA LYS A 94 7.65 22.80 -1.12
C LYS A 94 6.73 22.87 0.12
N GLU A 95 5.60 22.19 0.08
CA GLU A 95 4.57 22.25 1.13
C GLU A 95 4.88 21.33 2.31
N TYR A 96 5.39 20.13 2.03
CA TYR A 96 5.56 19.05 3.01
C TYR A 96 7.01 18.62 3.24
N GLY A 97 7.97 19.20 2.49
CA GLY A 97 9.38 18.77 2.55
C GLY A 97 10.19 19.39 3.69
N ALA A 98 9.64 20.33 4.43
CA ALA A 98 10.35 20.95 5.56
C ALA A 98 10.61 19.93 6.67
N VAL A 99 11.87 19.83 7.11
CA VAL A 99 12.28 19.00 8.24
C VAL A 99 11.77 19.62 9.54
N PHE A 100 11.09 18.85 10.37
CA PHE A 100 10.60 19.29 11.67
C PHE A 100 11.08 18.41 12.83
N ALA A 101 11.62 17.25 12.53
CA ALA A 101 12.12 16.29 13.53
C ALA A 101 13.28 15.47 12.96
N LYS A 102 13.92 14.68 13.81
CA LYS A 102 14.88 13.65 13.43
C LYS A 102 14.57 12.35 14.16
N SER A 103 14.78 11.23 13.50
CA SER A 103 14.76 9.91 14.11
C SER A 103 16.18 9.35 14.18
N GLU A 104 16.55 8.81 15.32
CA GLU A 104 17.84 8.12 15.50
C GLU A 104 17.72 6.62 15.21
N VAL A 105 16.50 6.11 15.13
CA VAL A 105 16.19 4.69 14.95
C VAL A 105 15.25 4.49 13.74
N VAL A 106 15.20 3.26 13.24
CA VAL A 106 14.14 2.88 12.30
C VAL A 106 12.82 2.77 13.04
N LEU A 107 11.79 3.51 12.60
CA LEU A 107 10.40 3.28 13.01
C LEU A 107 9.80 2.25 12.06
N ASN A 108 9.54 1.05 12.57
CA ASN A 108 9.18 -0.10 11.75
C ASN A 108 7.80 0.06 11.08
N GLY A 109 7.77 0.10 9.77
CA GLY A 109 6.56 0.16 8.95
C GLY A 109 6.28 -1.12 8.15
N ALA A 110 6.97 -2.21 8.45
CA ALA A 110 6.74 -3.49 7.78
C ALA A 110 5.29 -3.96 8.00
N LYS A 111 4.77 -4.75 7.06
CA LYS A 111 3.42 -5.33 7.18
C LYS A 111 3.45 -6.58 8.05
N ALA A 112 4.16 -7.61 7.60
CA ALA A 112 4.38 -8.93 8.19
C ALA A 112 5.54 -9.60 7.41
N PRO A 113 6.26 -10.55 7.99
CA PRO A 113 6.28 -10.92 9.41
C PRO A 113 6.99 -9.86 10.27
N ASN A 114 6.70 -9.88 11.58
CA ASN A 114 7.28 -8.97 12.59
C ASN A 114 7.02 -7.48 12.28
N GLY A 115 5.84 -7.17 11.82
CA GLY A 115 5.42 -5.84 11.43
C GLY A 115 4.08 -5.42 12.04
N ASN A 116 3.56 -4.29 11.61
CA ASN A 116 2.37 -3.65 12.18
C ASN A 116 1.08 -4.49 12.11
N ARG A 117 1.07 -5.62 11.40
CA ARG A 117 -0.12 -6.48 11.27
C ARG A 117 -0.11 -7.71 12.15
N ASP A 118 1.04 -8.10 12.66
CA ASP A 118 1.23 -9.34 13.42
C ASP A 118 2.07 -9.18 14.68
N SER A 119 2.60 -7.98 14.93
CA SER A 119 3.47 -7.71 16.06
C SER A 119 3.34 -6.26 16.54
N GLU A 120 3.71 -6.04 17.80
CA GLU A 120 3.98 -4.72 18.34
C GLU A 120 5.17 -4.08 17.61
N THR A 121 5.08 -2.79 17.28
CA THR A 121 6.14 -2.06 16.61
C THR A 121 6.29 -0.66 17.20
N ASN A 122 7.53 -0.18 17.26
CA ASN A 122 7.83 1.17 17.75
C ASN A 122 7.16 2.29 16.92
N ASN A 123 6.83 2.03 15.65
CA ASN A 123 6.07 2.97 14.83
C ASN A 123 4.57 2.96 15.20
N GLY A 124 4.03 1.78 15.48
CA GLY A 124 2.65 1.63 15.98
C GLY A 124 2.47 2.33 17.34
N ASP A 125 3.41 2.12 18.25
CA ASP A 125 3.41 2.73 19.59
C ASP A 125 3.50 4.25 19.48
N LEU A 126 4.45 4.78 18.70
CA LEU A 126 4.58 6.21 18.47
C LEU A 126 3.30 6.85 17.93
N ILE A 127 2.60 6.17 17.00
CA ILE A 127 1.36 6.66 16.41
C ILE A 127 0.24 6.71 17.47
N THR A 128 0.06 5.65 18.24
CA THR A 128 -0.96 5.61 19.30
C THR A 128 -0.66 6.57 20.42
N ASP A 129 0.60 6.70 20.85
CA ASP A 129 1.03 7.70 21.82
C ASP A 129 0.79 9.13 21.33
N ALA A 130 1.06 9.41 20.05
CA ALA A 130 0.78 10.72 19.46
C ALA A 130 -0.72 11.04 19.45
N MET A 131 -1.60 10.05 19.23
CA MET A 131 -3.06 10.20 19.31
C MET A 131 -3.50 10.54 20.74
N VAL A 132 -3.02 9.79 21.73
CA VAL A 132 -3.29 10.07 23.15
C VAL A 132 -2.78 11.45 23.52
N TRP A 133 -1.51 11.76 23.17
CA TRP A 133 -0.92 13.07 23.42
C TRP A 133 -1.78 14.20 22.84
N LYS A 134 -2.26 14.05 21.62
CA LYS A 134 -3.09 15.08 20.96
C LYS A 134 -4.42 15.28 21.68
N ILE A 135 -5.07 14.21 22.09
CA ILE A 135 -6.34 14.26 22.85
C ILE A 135 -6.12 14.96 24.19
N LEU A 136 -5.04 14.64 24.88
CA LEU A 136 -4.70 15.22 26.19
C LEU A 136 -4.32 16.71 26.14
N GLN A 137 -4.11 17.30 24.95
CA GLN A 137 -3.95 18.75 24.82
C GLN A 137 -5.28 19.51 25.04
N ASP A 138 -6.41 18.84 24.88
CA ASP A 138 -7.75 19.41 25.07
C ASP A 138 -8.47 18.70 26.22
N LYS A 139 -7.87 18.77 27.41
CA LYS A 139 -8.39 18.09 28.61
C LYS A 139 -9.77 18.54 29.05
N GLU A 140 -10.15 19.79 28.71
CA GLU A 140 -11.43 20.35 29.08
C GLU A 140 -12.60 19.70 28.33
N SER A 141 -12.35 19.09 27.18
CA SER A 141 -13.36 18.35 26.41
C SER A 141 -13.51 16.89 26.84
N LEU A 142 -12.62 16.38 27.71
CA LEU A 142 -12.69 14.99 28.16
C LEU A 142 -13.84 14.80 29.17
N THR A 143 -14.58 13.70 28.99
CA THR A 143 -15.61 13.24 29.91
C THR A 143 -15.15 12.16 30.89
N VAL A 144 -13.87 11.77 30.78
CA VAL A 144 -13.17 10.75 31.57
C VAL A 144 -11.83 11.29 32.06
N ASP A 145 -11.27 10.68 33.09
CA ASP A 145 -9.91 11.00 33.56
C ASP A 145 -8.86 10.66 32.48
N ALA A 146 -7.78 11.41 32.45
CA ALA A 146 -6.74 11.31 31.43
C ALA A 146 -6.07 9.91 31.38
N ASP A 147 -6.01 9.20 32.49
CA ASP A 147 -5.47 7.84 32.61
C ASP A 147 -6.40 6.75 32.04
N HIS A 148 -7.64 7.11 31.70
CA HIS A 148 -8.60 6.23 31.01
C HIS A 148 -8.63 6.44 29.51
N VAL A 149 -7.77 7.32 28.96
CA VAL A 149 -7.66 7.56 27.52
C VAL A 149 -6.71 6.56 26.89
N VAL A 150 -7.21 5.78 25.94
CA VAL A 150 -6.41 4.84 25.14
C VAL A 150 -6.61 5.10 23.65
N ALA A 151 -5.58 4.86 22.85
CA ALA A 151 -5.68 4.93 21.40
C ALA A 151 -5.48 3.56 20.77
N VAL A 152 -6.26 3.28 19.74
CA VAL A 152 -6.16 2.04 18.96
C VAL A 152 -6.22 2.38 17.47
N THR A 153 -5.34 1.79 16.69
CA THR A 153 -5.39 1.89 15.23
C THR A 153 -5.09 0.53 14.59
N ASN A 154 -5.55 0.32 13.36
CA ASN A 154 -5.24 -0.91 12.65
C ASN A 154 -3.86 -0.83 11.98
N GLY A 155 -3.05 -1.87 12.12
CA GLY A 155 -1.72 -1.94 11.51
C GLY A 155 -1.72 -1.83 9.99
N GLY A 156 -2.85 -2.13 9.33
CA GLY A 156 -3.02 -1.95 7.88
C GLY A 156 -3.00 -0.48 7.43
N GLY A 157 -3.29 0.47 8.31
CA GLY A 157 -3.19 1.92 8.06
C GLY A 157 -1.76 2.44 8.04
N ILE A 158 -0.82 1.75 8.68
CA ILE A 158 0.60 2.10 8.71
C ILE A 158 1.28 1.54 7.46
N ARG A 159 1.70 2.42 6.56
CA ARG A 159 2.07 2.02 5.18
C ARG A 159 3.56 2.03 4.90
N LYS A 160 4.36 2.72 5.70
CA LYS A 160 5.79 2.90 5.46
C LYS A 160 6.56 3.01 6.77
N ALA A 161 7.84 2.64 6.75
CA ALA A 161 8.78 2.91 7.82
C ALA A 161 9.30 4.35 7.73
N ILE A 162 9.78 4.88 8.87
CA ILE A 162 10.64 6.07 8.90
C ILE A 162 12.06 5.60 9.22
N ASN A 163 13.00 5.91 8.32
CA ASN A 163 14.41 5.59 8.52
C ASN A 163 15.07 6.64 9.43
N PRO A 164 16.23 6.31 10.04
CA PRO A 164 17.03 7.31 10.74
C PRO A 164 17.39 8.51 9.87
N GLY A 165 17.37 9.67 10.45
CA GLY A 165 17.65 10.93 9.75
C GLY A 165 16.54 11.94 9.88
N ASP A 166 16.48 12.86 8.94
CA ASP A 166 15.50 13.95 8.90
C ASP A 166 14.10 13.45 8.64
N VAL A 167 13.12 13.97 9.40
CA VAL A 167 11.71 13.65 9.28
C VAL A 167 10.92 14.87 8.83
N THR A 168 10.13 14.70 7.79
CA THR A 168 9.30 15.75 7.18
C THR A 168 7.82 15.39 7.29
N LYS A 169 6.92 16.35 7.06
CA LYS A 169 5.48 16.08 6.93
C LYS A 169 5.18 15.10 5.79
N LYS A 170 6.00 15.10 4.74
CA LYS A 170 5.89 14.14 3.63
C LYS A 170 6.09 12.71 4.14
N ASN A 171 7.09 12.47 4.99
CA ASN A 171 7.30 11.16 5.61
C ASN A 171 6.10 10.70 6.44
N ILE A 172 5.50 11.61 7.22
CA ILE A 172 4.29 11.28 8.00
C ILE A 172 3.11 10.91 7.08
N ASN A 173 2.89 11.68 6.00
CA ASN A 173 1.84 11.36 5.03
C ASN A 173 2.09 10.03 4.29
N GLU A 174 3.34 9.64 4.09
CA GLU A 174 3.68 8.33 3.52
C GLU A 174 3.41 7.17 4.51
N VAL A 175 3.56 7.42 5.81
CA VAL A 175 3.25 6.45 6.87
C VAL A 175 1.74 6.30 7.05
N LEU A 176 1.03 7.42 7.12
CA LEU A 176 -0.43 7.50 7.35
C LEU A 176 -1.12 8.30 6.22
N PRO A 177 -1.30 7.70 5.03
CA PRO A 177 -1.82 8.40 3.85
C PRO A 177 -3.35 8.55 3.82
N PHE A 178 -4.08 8.10 4.84
CA PHE A 178 -5.55 8.08 4.92
C PHE A 178 -6.11 9.08 5.91
#